data_4e759d0ea86fa900af7b1ec81bea7e12
#
_entry.id   4e759d0ea86fa900af7b1ec81bea7e12
#
_cell.length_a   1.000
_cell.length_b   1.000
_cell.length_c   1.000
_cell.angle_alpha   90.00
_cell.angle_beta   90.00
_cell.angle_gamma   90.00
#
_symmetry.space_group_name_H-M   'P 1'
#
loop_
_entity.id
_entity.type
_entity.pdbx_description
1 polymer ?
#
loop_
_entity_poly.entity_id
_entity_poly.type
_entity_poly.pdbx_seq_one_letter_code
_entity_poly.pdbx_strand_id
1 'polypeptide(L)'
;MDPAGKAEEISTIAASWTRLRLGATVAGMARDADRSRLEASLVGHGEYELFACDPALADTGAFCAAYGFALEDAANTIVVVGKSDPPRYAACIVLATHRLDVNRTIRDRLGTRRASFASAEETQALTGQEIGGVTAVGLPDGLSIWVDAAVMERPRIVLGGGSRRWKVLASPSILLTLPGVAVVEGLARPAAPRTDTASDE
;
A
#
# COMPACT_ATOMS: atom_id res chain seq x y z
N MET A 1 -22.66 40.65 35.19
CA MET A 1 -21.94 39.96 34.12
C MET A 1 -20.56 39.61 34.62
N ASP A 2 -20.32 38.35 34.92
CA ASP A 2 -19.13 37.90 35.65
C ASP A 2 -17.89 37.92 34.74
N PRO A 3 -16.86 38.72 35.01
CA PRO A 3 -15.64 38.80 34.20
C PRO A 3 -14.79 37.52 34.27
N ALA A 4 -14.94 36.70 35.33
CA ALA A 4 -14.21 35.47 35.50
C ALA A 4 -14.67 34.37 34.52
N GLY A 5 -15.98 34.23 34.28
CA GLY A 5 -16.52 33.28 33.32
C GLY A 5 -16.10 33.55 31.88
N LYS A 6 -15.92 34.82 31.52
CA LYS A 6 -15.49 35.22 30.18
C LYS A 6 -14.01 34.91 29.89
N ALA A 7 -13.18 34.98 30.94
CA ALA A 7 -11.76 34.64 30.84
C ALA A 7 -11.51 33.13 30.69
N GLU A 8 -12.33 32.29 31.36
CA GLU A 8 -12.28 30.86 31.24
C GLU A 8 -12.74 30.35 29.83
N GLU A 9 -13.78 30.97 29.29
CA GLU A 9 -14.29 30.67 27.96
C GLU A 9 -13.28 31.02 26.86
N ILE A 10 -12.64 32.18 26.95
CA ILE A 10 -11.55 32.61 26.03
C ILE A 10 -10.34 31.69 26.15
N SER A 11 -9.97 31.24 27.36
CA SER A 11 -8.86 30.31 27.58
C SER A 11 -9.13 28.94 26.96
N THR A 12 -10.35 28.43 27.08
CA THR A 12 -10.78 27.15 26.51
C THR A 12 -10.78 27.18 24.96
N ILE A 13 -11.28 28.28 24.40
CA ILE A 13 -11.27 28.50 22.94
C ILE A 13 -9.84 28.60 22.42
N ALA A 14 -8.97 29.37 23.07
CA ALA A 14 -7.57 29.52 22.67
C ALA A 14 -6.81 28.18 22.73
N ALA A 15 -7.05 27.37 23.77
CA ALA A 15 -6.44 26.03 23.88
C ALA A 15 -6.95 25.06 22.79
N SER A 16 -8.20 25.20 22.36
CA SER A 16 -8.78 24.44 21.25
C SER A 16 -8.14 24.79 19.91
N TRP A 17 -7.97 26.09 19.63
CA TRP A 17 -7.29 26.57 18.41
C TRP A 17 -5.81 26.19 18.34
N THR A 18 -5.11 26.19 19.49
CA THR A 18 -3.72 25.76 19.55
C THR A 18 -3.57 24.27 19.27
N ARG A 19 -4.47 23.43 19.78
CA ARG A 19 -4.51 21.99 19.48
C ARG A 19 -4.80 21.69 18.01
N LEU A 20 -5.74 22.40 17.40
CA LEU A 20 -6.06 22.27 15.98
C LEU A 20 -4.87 22.68 15.08
N ARG A 21 -4.18 23.77 15.41
CA ARG A 21 -2.98 24.21 14.66
C ARG A 21 -1.81 23.23 14.80
N LEU A 22 -1.54 22.73 16.02
CA LEU A 22 -0.50 21.71 16.22
C LEU A 22 -0.82 20.41 15.48
N GLY A 23 -2.06 19.94 15.53
CA GLY A 23 -2.49 18.75 14.80
C GLY A 23 -2.33 18.86 13.29
N ALA A 24 -2.69 20.01 12.72
CA ALA A 24 -2.51 20.28 11.29
C ALA A 24 -1.02 20.36 10.89
N THR A 25 -0.18 20.96 11.76
CA THR A 25 1.27 21.07 11.52
C THR A 25 1.96 19.70 11.59
N VAL A 26 1.62 18.87 12.59
CA VAL A 26 2.19 17.51 12.74
C VAL A 26 1.75 16.62 11.58
N ALA A 27 0.50 16.69 11.15
CA ALA A 27 0.00 15.94 9.99
C ALA A 27 0.70 16.37 8.69
N GLY A 28 0.97 17.67 8.52
CA GLY A 28 1.75 18.21 7.40
C GLY A 28 3.17 17.67 7.40
N MET A 29 3.88 17.76 8.51
CA MET A 29 5.25 17.25 8.65
C MET A 29 5.35 15.74 8.41
N ALA A 30 4.39 14.95 8.90
CA ALA A 30 4.35 13.51 8.66
C ALA A 30 4.14 13.22 7.16
N ARG A 31 3.28 13.98 6.49
CA ARG A 31 3.04 13.85 5.05
C ARG A 31 4.29 14.17 4.23
N ASP A 32 5.02 15.20 4.61
CA ASP A 32 6.26 15.59 3.94
C ASP A 32 7.37 14.57 4.17
N ALA A 33 7.48 14.00 5.37
CA ALA A 33 8.44 12.94 5.68
C ALA A 33 8.15 11.65 4.89
N ASP A 34 6.86 11.25 4.77
CA ASP A 34 6.46 10.09 3.96
C ASP A 34 6.80 10.32 2.49
N ARG A 35 6.52 11.52 1.97
CA ARG A 35 6.86 11.89 0.60
C ARG A 35 8.36 11.80 0.35
N SER A 36 9.16 12.43 1.20
CA SER A 36 10.63 12.45 1.04
C SER A 36 11.23 11.05 1.07
N ARG A 37 10.72 10.17 1.95
CA ARG A 37 11.13 8.77 2.02
C ARG A 37 10.78 8.01 0.74
N LEU A 38 9.57 8.20 0.23
CA LEU A 38 9.12 7.57 -1.01
C LEU A 38 9.94 8.07 -2.22
N GLU A 39 10.15 9.38 -2.34
CA GLU A 39 10.97 9.96 -3.41
C GLU A 39 12.40 9.42 -3.36
N ALA A 40 13.00 9.32 -2.18
CA ALA A 40 14.34 8.73 -2.01
C ALA A 40 14.40 7.27 -2.49
N SER A 41 13.35 6.49 -2.23
CA SER A 41 13.25 5.09 -2.68
C SER A 41 12.98 4.95 -4.17
N LEU A 42 12.53 6.00 -4.85
CA LEU A 42 12.23 6.01 -6.29
C LEU A 42 13.39 6.55 -7.14
N VAL A 43 14.44 7.08 -6.53
CA VAL A 43 15.61 7.62 -7.25
C VAL A 43 16.23 6.54 -8.13
N GLY A 44 16.35 6.83 -9.43
CA GLY A 44 16.97 5.91 -10.41
C GLY A 44 16.04 4.84 -10.98
N HIS A 45 14.77 4.80 -10.56
CA HIS A 45 13.82 3.78 -11.03
C HIS A 45 12.94 4.21 -12.23
N GLY A 46 13.24 5.35 -12.86
CA GLY A 46 12.53 5.82 -14.06
C GLY A 46 11.47 6.88 -13.76
N GLU A 47 10.51 7.05 -14.67
CA GLU A 47 9.48 8.09 -14.57
C GLU A 47 8.30 7.62 -13.70
N TYR A 48 7.87 8.50 -12.81
CA TYR A 48 6.72 8.29 -11.94
C TYR A 48 6.03 9.60 -11.61
N GLU A 49 4.81 9.50 -11.15
CA GLU A 49 4.04 10.59 -10.57
C GLU A 49 3.58 10.22 -9.16
N LEU A 50 3.74 11.14 -8.21
CA LEU A 50 3.23 10.97 -6.86
C LEU A 50 1.84 11.57 -6.75
N PHE A 51 0.89 10.76 -6.31
CA PHE A 51 -0.49 11.17 -6.10
C PHE A 51 -0.80 11.20 -4.60
N ALA A 52 -1.23 12.36 -4.11
CA ALA A 52 -1.63 12.54 -2.71
C ALA A 52 -3.00 11.90 -2.47
N CYS A 53 -3.09 11.10 -1.42
CA CYS A 53 -4.30 10.37 -1.05
C CYS A 53 -4.79 10.78 0.34
N ASP A 54 -6.10 10.82 0.53
CA ASP A 54 -6.69 10.85 1.86
C ASP A 54 -6.45 9.48 2.53
N PRO A 55 -5.84 9.41 3.72
CA PRO A 55 -5.60 8.15 4.41
C PRO A 55 -6.86 7.29 4.65
N ALA A 56 -8.02 7.92 4.80
CA ALA A 56 -9.29 7.22 4.93
C ALA A 56 -9.71 6.49 3.64
N LEU A 57 -9.22 6.96 2.48
CA LEU A 57 -9.51 6.42 1.15
C LEU A 57 -8.34 5.61 0.56
N ALA A 58 -7.33 5.25 1.37
CA ALA A 58 -6.12 4.59 0.88
C ALA A 58 -6.33 3.15 0.40
N ASP A 59 -7.40 2.49 0.84
CA ASP A 59 -7.75 1.15 0.38
C ASP A 59 -8.09 1.17 -1.11
N THR A 60 -7.57 0.21 -1.87
CA THR A 60 -7.52 0.26 -3.33
C THR A 60 -8.88 0.53 -3.97
N GLY A 61 -9.94 -0.15 -3.53
CA GLY A 61 -11.29 0.06 -4.07
C GLY A 61 -11.83 1.45 -3.78
N ALA A 62 -11.68 1.93 -2.53
CA ALA A 62 -12.10 3.27 -2.13
C ALA A 62 -11.31 4.36 -2.86
N PHE A 63 -9.99 4.17 -3.01
CA PHE A 63 -9.13 5.07 -3.76
C PHE A 63 -9.57 5.18 -5.23
N CYS A 64 -9.70 4.05 -5.91
CA CYS A 64 -10.07 4.02 -7.34
C CYS A 64 -11.44 4.70 -7.56
N ALA A 65 -12.41 4.40 -6.71
CA ALA A 65 -13.76 4.99 -6.81
C ALA A 65 -13.74 6.51 -6.56
N ALA A 66 -12.99 6.97 -5.54
CA ALA A 66 -12.96 8.38 -5.16
C ALA A 66 -12.19 9.27 -6.13
N TYR A 67 -11.10 8.75 -6.71
CA TYR A 67 -10.18 9.52 -7.55
C TYR A 67 -10.27 9.20 -9.04
N GLY A 68 -11.21 8.33 -9.45
CA GLY A 68 -11.48 8.05 -10.86
C GLY A 68 -10.43 7.17 -11.55
N PHE A 69 -9.71 6.33 -10.80
CA PHE A 69 -8.78 5.35 -11.36
C PHE A 69 -9.50 4.03 -11.67
N ALA A 70 -9.10 3.39 -12.76
CA ALA A 70 -9.59 2.05 -13.07
C ALA A 70 -9.01 1.02 -12.09
N LEU A 71 -9.85 0.13 -11.57
CA LEU A 71 -9.42 -0.91 -10.62
C LEU A 71 -8.44 -1.89 -11.27
N GLU A 72 -8.56 -2.08 -12.57
CA GLU A 72 -7.69 -2.91 -13.40
C GLU A 72 -6.26 -2.39 -13.49
N ASP A 73 -6.06 -1.08 -13.27
CA ASP A 73 -4.73 -0.43 -13.27
C ASP A 73 -4.10 -0.36 -11.88
N ALA A 74 -4.86 -0.69 -10.84
CA ALA A 74 -4.34 -0.72 -9.48
C ALA A 74 -3.62 -2.03 -9.19
N ALA A 75 -2.37 -1.95 -8.71
CA ALA A 75 -1.54 -3.09 -8.34
C ALA A 75 -1.21 -3.06 -6.85
N ASN A 76 -1.63 -4.10 -6.14
CA ASN A 76 -1.41 -4.27 -4.72
C ASN A 76 -0.09 -4.98 -4.46
N THR A 77 0.65 -4.54 -3.45
CA THR A 77 1.79 -5.28 -2.90
C THR A 77 1.34 -6.05 -1.66
N ILE A 78 1.42 -7.36 -1.73
CA ILE A 78 0.96 -8.28 -0.69
C ILE A 78 2.16 -9.12 -0.22
N VAL A 79 2.46 -9.10 1.08
CA VAL A 79 3.49 -9.94 1.66
C VAL A 79 2.93 -11.33 1.97
N VAL A 80 3.67 -12.34 1.56
CA VAL A 80 3.36 -13.75 1.80
C VAL A 80 4.46 -14.41 2.62
N VAL A 81 4.09 -15.42 3.40
CA VAL A 81 5.00 -16.17 4.25
C VAL A 81 4.85 -17.67 4.03
N GLY A 82 5.97 -18.33 3.81
CA GLY A 82 6.09 -19.80 3.81
C GLY A 82 6.43 -20.31 5.21
N LYS A 83 5.68 -21.29 5.66
CA LYS A 83 5.89 -21.91 6.99
C LYS A 83 7.08 -22.85 6.94
N SER A 84 8.24 -22.33 7.30
CA SER A 84 9.52 -23.02 7.48
C SER A 84 10.26 -22.42 8.67
N ASP A 85 11.33 -23.00 9.09
CA ASP A 85 12.22 -22.47 10.11
C ASP A 85 13.63 -22.30 9.49
N PRO A 86 14.11 -21.06 9.31
CA PRO A 86 13.38 -19.78 9.50
C PRO A 86 12.26 -19.58 8.47
N PRO A 87 11.26 -18.70 8.74
CA PRO A 87 10.19 -18.38 7.80
C PRO A 87 10.74 -17.70 6.54
N ARG A 88 10.13 -17.99 5.39
CA ARG A 88 10.51 -17.38 4.10
C ARG A 88 9.44 -16.41 3.66
N TYR A 89 9.83 -15.21 3.29
CA TYR A 89 8.91 -14.15 2.85
C TYR A 89 9.13 -13.78 1.40
N ALA A 90 8.08 -13.29 0.77
CA ALA A 90 8.13 -12.62 -0.53
C ALA A 90 7.06 -11.52 -0.59
N ALA A 91 7.34 -10.45 -1.33
CA ALA A 91 6.39 -9.44 -1.71
C ALA A 91 5.82 -9.77 -3.09
N CYS A 92 4.51 -9.86 -3.21
CA CYS A 92 3.81 -10.19 -4.44
C CYS A 92 3.06 -8.97 -4.95
N ILE A 93 3.33 -8.56 -6.19
CA ILE A 93 2.62 -7.46 -6.86
C ILE A 93 1.58 -8.07 -7.79
N VAL A 94 0.32 -7.72 -7.56
CA VAL A 94 -0.84 -8.32 -8.23
C VAL A 94 -1.89 -7.26 -8.51
N LEU A 95 -2.57 -7.33 -9.65
CA LEU A 95 -3.70 -6.43 -9.95
C LEU A 95 -4.79 -6.56 -8.88
N ALA A 96 -5.45 -5.46 -8.55
CA ALA A 96 -6.52 -5.43 -7.55
C ALA A 96 -7.72 -6.32 -7.94
N THR A 97 -7.88 -6.59 -9.23
CA THR A 97 -8.88 -7.49 -9.81
C THR A 97 -8.49 -8.97 -9.76
N HIS A 98 -7.28 -9.28 -9.26
CA HIS A 98 -6.74 -10.63 -9.23
C HIS A 98 -6.55 -11.13 -7.79
N ARG A 99 -6.46 -12.46 -7.63
CA ARG A 99 -6.17 -13.14 -6.36
C ARG A 99 -4.93 -14.00 -6.51
N LEU A 100 -4.00 -13.89 -5.54
CA LEU A 100 -2.81 -14.71 -5.45
C LEU A 100 -3.16 -16.20 -5.29
N ASP A 101 -2.44 -17.06 -5.99
CA ASP A 101 -2.50 -18.51 -5.80
C ASP A 101 -1.54 -18.95 -4.68
N VAL A 102 -1.95 -18.68 -3.44
CA VAL A 102 -1.12 -18.91 -2.25
C VAL A 102 -0.87 -20.41 -2.04
N ASN A 103 -1.88 -21.24 -2.30
CA ASN A 103 -1.84 -22.68 -1.99
C ASN A 103 -1.00 -23.50 -2.97
N ARG A 104 -0.70 -22.97 -4.16
CA ARG A 104 0.09 -23.65 -5.17
C ARG A 104 1.30 -22.81 -5.56
N THR A 105 1.12 -21.81 -6.40
CA THR A 105 2.24 -21.04 -6.99
C THR A 105 3.13 -20.40 -5.93
N ILE A 106 2.55 -19.73 -4.94
CA ILE A 106 3.32 -19.09 -3.86
C ILE A 106 4.05 -20.12 -3.01
N ARG A 107 3.34 -21.15 -2.54
CA ARG A 107 3.90 -22.22 -1.75
C ARG A 107 5.09 -22.90 -2.42
N ASP A 108 4.93 -23.25 -3.71
CA ASP A 108 5.95 -23.95 -4.48
C ASP A 108 7.18 -23.06 -4.72
N ARG A 109 6.98 -21.77 -4.99
CA ARG A 109 8.08 -20.79 -5.14
C ARG A 109 8.82 -20.51 -3.84
N LEU A 110 8.14 -20.47 -2.71
CA LEU A 110 8.77 -20.36 -1.40
C LEU A 110 9.52 -21.64 -0.99
N GLY A 111 9.27 -22.76 -1.68
CA GLY A 111 9.85 -24.06 -1.36
C GLY A 111 9.44 -24.56 0.01
N THR A 112 8.16 -24.34 0.39
CA THR A 112 7.63 -24.68 1.70
C THR A 112 6.41 -25.59 1.58
N ARG A 113 6.04 -26.27 2.66
CA ARG A 113 4.87 -27.14 2.66
C ARG A 113 3.54 -26.38 2.72
N ARG A 114 3.58 -25.18 3.31
CA ARG A 114 2.42 -24.29 3.50
C ARG A 114 2.85 -22.85 3.30
N ALA A 115 1.98 -22.06 2.70
CA ALA A 115 2.14 -20.62 2.62
C ALA A 115 0.83 -19.93 3.04
N SER A 116 0.93 -18.68 3.49
CA SER A 116 -0.19 -17.83 3.85
C SER A 116 0.15 -16.37 3.55
N PHE A 117 -0.83 -15.49 3.66
CA PHE A 117 -0.55 -14.06 3.77
C PHE A 117 0.18 -13.80 5.08
N ALA A 118 1.15 -12.90 5.06
CA ALA A 118 1.75 -12.39 6.28
C ALA A 118 0.72 -11.55 7.05
N SER A 119 0.80 -11.55 8.38
CA SER A 119 -0.04 -10.67 9.19
C SER A 119 0.31 -9.19 8.95
N ALA A 120 -0.55 -8.29 9.39
CA ALA A 120 -0.28 -6.85 9.34
C ALA A 120 1.00 -6.49 10.11
N GLU A 121 1.21 -7.11 11.28
CA GLU A 121 2.39 -6.92 12.12
C GLU A 121 3.66 -7.43 11.45
N GLU A 122 3.62 -8.66 10.89
CA GLU A 122 4.75 -9.23 10.13
C GLU A 122 5.08 -8.35 8.92
N THR A 123 4.08 -7.90 8.17
CA THR A 123 4.26 -7.04 7.00
C THR A 123 4.91 -5.72 7.40
N GLN A 124 4.41 -5.06 8.45
CA GLN A 124 4.96 -3.80 8.93
C GLN A 124 6.38 -3.96 9.49
N ALA A 125 6.62 -5.00 10.28
CA ALA A 125 7.94 -5.30 10.83
C ALA A 125 8.97 -5.58 9.73
N LEU A 126 8.57 -6.31 8.68
CA LEU A 126 9.45 -6.67 7.57
C LEU A 126 9.72 -5.50 6.62
N THR A 127 8.68 -4.72 6.28
CA THR A 127 8.77 -3.69 5.22
C THR A 127 9.01 -2.28 5.76
N GLY A 128 8.70 -2.03 7.04
CA GLY A 128 8.69 -0.69 7.62
C GLY A 128 7.58 0.22 7.06
N GLN A 129 6.63 -0.33 6.28
CA GLN A 129 5.59 0.40 5.58
C GLN A 129 4.22 0.25 6.25
N GLU A 130 3.35 1.24 6.03
CA GLU A 130 2.01 1.27 6.63
C GLU A 130 1.05 0.36 5.86
N ILE A 131 0.26 -0.44 6.59
CA ILE A 131 -0.78 -1.29 6.00
C ILE A 131 -1.82 -0.42 5.26
N GLY A 132 -2.20 -0.84 4.05
CA GLY A 132 -3.02 -0.06 3.11
C GLY A 132 -2.22 0.89 2.21
N GLY A 133 -0.91 1.04 2.49
CA GLY A 133 0.04 1.79 1.68
C GLY A 133 1.23 0.98 1.18
N VAL A 134 1.34 -0.30 1.51
CA VAL A 134 2.50 -1.14 1.15
C VAL A 134 2.77 -1.08 -0.35
N THR A 135 4.05 -0.88 -0.69
CA THR A 135 4.53 -0.77 -2.07
C THR A 135 5.74 -1.68 -2.29
N ALA A 136 6.00 -2.01 -3.56
CA ALA A 136 7.19 -2.75 -3.97
C ALA A 136 8.48 -1.92 -3.84
N VAL A 137 8.36 -0.59 -3.79
CA VAL A 137 9.48 0.35 -3.74
C VAL A 137 9.98 0.51 -2.31
N GLY A 138 11.30 0.51 -2.12
CA GLY A 138 11.91 0.68 -0.79
C GLY A 138 11.73 -0.53 0.13
N LEU A 139 11.52 -1.71 -0.41
CA LEU A 139 11.54 -2.96 0.35
C LEU A 139 12.97 -3.31 0.78
N PRO A 140 13.15 -4.04 1.90
CA PRO A 140 14.47 -4.41 2.39
C PRO A 140 15.20 -5.31 1.41
N ASP A 141 16.53 -5.18 1.37
CA ASP A 141 17.39 -6.03 0.58
C ASP A 141 17.20 -7.51 0.91
N GLY A 142 17.24 -8.35 -0.12
CA GLY A 142 17.08 -9.80 0.02
C GLY A 142 15.64 -10.29 0.11
N LEU A 143 14.63 -9.41 0.22
CA LEU A 143 13.24 -9.80 0.08
C LEU A 143 12.92 -10.07 -1.38
N SER A 144 12.49 -11.29 -1.70
CA SER A 144 12.04 -11.64 -3.05
C SER A 144 10.82 -10.82 -3.45
N ILE A 145 10.85 -10.24 -4.65
CA ILE A 145 9.75 -9.47 -5.22
C ILE A 145 9.22 -10.22 -6.43
N TRP A 146 7.97 -10.65 -6.40
CA TRP A 146 7.32 -11.36 -7.49
C TRP A 146 6.18 -10.54 -8.07
N VAL A 147 6.25 -10.27 -9.37
CA VAL A 147 5.24 -9.49 -10.10
C VAL A 147 4.43 -10.45 -10.96
N ASP A 148 3.12 -10.45 -10.80
CA ASP A 148 2.25 -11.20 -11.71
C ASP A 148 2.37 -10.66 -13.14
N ALA A 149 2.46 -11.54 -14.13
CA ALA A 149 2.65 -11.15 -15.52
C ALA A 149 1.57 -10.20 -16.02
N ALA A 150 0.32 -10.35 -15.55
CA ALA A 150 -0.79 -9.49 -15.93
C ALA A 150 -0.58 -8.02 -15.52
N VAL A 151 0.23 -7.75 -14.48
CA VAL A 151 0.60 -6.38 -14.10
C VAL A 151 1.43 -5.73 -15.19
N MET A 152 2.31 -6.49 -15.83
CA MET A 152 3.21 -5.98 -16.88
C MET A 152 2.49 -5.66 -18.20
N GLU A 153 1.29 -6.16 -18.39
CA GLU A 153 0.44 -5.90 -19.57
C GLU A 153 -0.31 -4.56 -19.49
N ARG A 154 -0.29 -3.91 -18.31
CA ARG A 154 -0.98 -2.63 -18.16
C ARG A 154 -0.15 -1.48 -18.74
N PRO A 155 -0.79 -0.49 -19.40
CA PRO A 155 -0.08 0.69 -19.90
C PRO A 155 0.45 1.57 -18.76
N ARG A 156 -0.25 1.57 -17.62
CA ARG A 156 0.09 2.32 -16.42
C ARG A 156 -0.47 1.61 -15.20
N ILE A 157 0.23 1.70 -14.07
CA ILE A 157 -0.20 1.12 -12.81
C ILE A 157 -0.23 2.15 -11.69
N VAL A 158 -1.11 1.89 -10.71
CA VAL A 158 -1.20 2.61 -9.44
C VAL A 158 -0.69 1.68 -8.35
N LEU A 159 0.39 2.07 -7.68
CA LEU A 159 0.99 1.35 -6.55
C LEU A 159 0.73 2.07 -5.22
N GLY A 160 0.87 1.39 -4.10
CA GLY A 160 1.01 2.02 -2.80
C GLY A 160 2.23 2.94 -2.74
N GLY A 161 2.25 3.86 -1.80
CA GLY A 161 3.35 4.81 -1.59
C GLY A 161 4.12 4.60 -0.26
N GLY A 162 4.03 3.42 0.35
CA GLY A 162 4.67 3.10 1.64
C GLY A 162 3.90 3.62 2.87
N SER A 163 3.01 4.58 2.67
CA SER A 163 2.06 5.09 3.66
C SER A 163 0.66 5.22 3.05
N ARG A 164 -0.35 5.45 3.89
CA ARG A 164 -1.72 5.66 3.41
C ARG A 164 -1.94 7.02 2.72
N ARG A 165 -0.93 7.91 2.70
CA ARG A 165 -1.03 9.30 2.19
C ARG A 165 -0.60 9.48 0.75
N TRP A 166 0.06 8.47 0.17
CA TRP A 166 0.65 8.58 -1.17
C TRP A 166 0.38 7.35 -2.01
N LYS A 167 0.26 7.56 -3.31
CA LYS A 167 0.27 6.52 -4.36
C LYS A 167 1.34 6.87 -5.37
N VAL A 168 1.87 5.85 -6.05
CA VAL A 168 2.82 5.99 -7.17
C VAL A 168 2.11 5.57 -8.44
N LEU A 169 2.12 6.46 -9.43
CA LEU A 169 1.61 6.19 -10.77
C LEU A 169 2.81 6.08 -11.71
N ALA A 170 2.94 4.94 -12.38
CA ALA A 170 4.09 4.69 -13.23
C ALA A 170 3.77 3.67 -14.35
N SER A 171 4.67 3.54 -15.32
CA SER A 171 4.69 2.36 -16.18
C SER A 171 5.06 1.12 -15.37
N PRO A 172 4.49 -0.07 -15.66
CA PRO A 172 4.90 -1.33 -15.01
C PRO A 172 6.39 -1.61 -15.09
N SER A 173 7.09 -1.08 -16.10
CA SER A 173 8.53 -1.23 -16.27
C SER A 173 9.35 -0.74 -15.08
N ILE A 174 8.80 0.16 -14.24
CA ILE A 174 9.44 0.59 -12.99
C ILE A 174 9.72 -0.59 -12.07
N LEU A 175 8.87 -1.61 -12.06
CA LEU A 175 9.03 -2.80 -11.23
C LEU A 175 10.26 -3.62 -11.63
N LEU A 176 10.64 -3.60 -12.92
CA LEU A 176 11.80 -4.35 -13.43
C LEU A 176 13.14 -3.76 -12.98
N THR A 177 13.13 -2.53 -12.49
CA THR A 177 14.35 -1.86 -11.98
C THR A 177 14.63 -2.19 -10.51
N LEU A 178 13.66 -2.82 -9.82
CA LEU A 178 13.79 -3.16 -8.39
C LEU A 178 14.71 -4.36 -8.19
N PRO A 179 15.57 -4.36 -7.15
CA PRO A 179 16.44 -5.49 -6.87
C PRO A 179 15.65 -6.74 -6.51
N GLY A 180 16.07 -7.90 -7.02
CA GLY A 180 15.45 -9.19 -6.68
C GLY A 180 14.07 -9.43 -7.27
N VAL A 181 13.63 -8.60 -8.23
CA VAL A 181 12.34 -8.75 -8.89
C VAL A 181 12.33 -9.93 -9.85
N ALA A 182 11.21 -10.63 -9.93
CA ALA A 182 10.91 -11.64 -10.94
C ALA A 182 9.47 -11.51 -11.41
N VAL A 183 9.26 -11.47 -12.73
CA VAL A 183 7.93 -11.59 -13.33
C VAL A 183 7.53 -13.05 -13.34
N VAL A 184 6.31 -13.35 -12.92
CA VAL A 184 5.82 -14.72 -12.71
C VAL A 184 4.49 -14.91 -13.39
N GLU A 185 4.46 -15.86 -14.33
CA GLU A 185 3.23 -16.32 -14.95
C GLU A 185 2.36 -17.08 -13.95
N GLY A 186 1.08 -16.74 -13.91
CA GLY A 186 0.10 -17.41 -13.05
C GLY A 186 0.37 -17.26 -11.54
N LEU A 187 1.04 -16.18 -11.12
CA LEU A 187 1.19 -15.83 -9.72
C LEU A 187 -0.17 -15.54 -9.08
N ALA A 188 -1.04 -14.93 -9.87
CA ALA A 188 -2.43 -14.64 -9.52
C ALA A 188 -3.37 -15.03 -10.69
N ARG A 189 -4.65 -14.99 -10.41
CA ARG A 189 -5.70 -15.22 -11.40
C ARG A 189 -6.85 -14.26 -11.18
N PRO A 190 -7.64 -13.93 -12.21
CA PRO A 190 -8.81 -13.06 -12.06
C PRO A 190 -9.70 -13.50 -10.90
N ALA A 191 -10.10 -12.56 -10.07
CA ALA A 191 -11.07 -12.82 -9.02
C ALA A 191 -12.43 -13.09 -9.66
N ALA A 192 -13.16 -14.08 -9.16
CA ALA A 192 -14.55 -14.26 -9.58
C ALA A 192 -15.34 -12.97 -9.30
N PRO A 193 -16.28 -12.58 -10.19
CA PRO A 193 -17.15 -11.45 -9.91
C PRO A 193 -17.81 -11.65 -8.55
N ARG A 194 -17.81 -10.58 -7.73
CA ARG A 194 -18.59 -10.59 -6.49
C ARG A 194 -20.06 -10.58 -6.90
N THR A 195 -20.72 -11.70 -6.76
CA THR A 195 -22.18 -11.71 -6.77
C THR A 195 -22.61 -11.05 -5.45
N ASP A 196 -22.89 -9.74 -5.50
CA ASP A 196 -23.65 -9.09 -4.45
C ASP A 196 -25.05 -9.74 -4.49
N THR A 197 -25.22 -10.78 -3.69
CA THR A 197 -26.56 -11.21 -3.30
C THR A 197 -27.12 -10.08 -2.45
N ALA A 198 -27.82 -9.14 -3.08
CA ALA A 198 -28.80 -8.32 -2.41
C ALA A 198 -29.78 -9.30 -1.78
N SER A 199 -29.68 -9.47 -0.46
CA SER A 199 -30.72 -10.09 0.32
C SER A 199 -31.84 -9.08 0.39
N ASP A 200 -32.80 -9.18 -0.52
CA ASP A 200 -34.14 -8.70 -0.30
C ASP A 200 -34.74 -9.58 0.80
N GLU A 201 -34.98 -9.00 1.97
CA GLU A 201 -36.12 -9.25 2.84
C GLU A 201 -36.25 -8.09 3.86
#